data_c9f485f8a22bbf59a5d8d97a025267f2
#
_entry.id   c9f485f8a22bbf59a5d8d97a025267f2
#
_cell.length_a   1.000
_cell.length_b   1.000
_cell.length_c   1.000
_cell.angle_alpha   90.00
_cell.angle_beta   90.00
_cell.angle_gamma   90.00
#
_symmetry.space_group_name_H-M   'P 1'
#
loop_
_entity.id
_entity.type
_entity.pdbx_description
1 polymer ?
#
loop_
_entity_poly.entity_id
_entity_poly.type
_entity_poly.pdbx_seq_one_letter_code
_entity_poly.pdbx_strand_id
1 'polypeptide(L)'
;MKVTAEKNEKVANMIFASIYPLYWNRLEKHGRTREEFHQVIKWFTGFDEDKLQRLIADKVTFRTFFEKAKIHPNAHMIKGVVCGYRIEEIEDEFDLYRQCRRMEKLIDELAKGRKMEKILREEKK
;
A
#
# COMPACT_ATOMS: atom_id res chain seq x y z
N MET A 1 -16.33 9.70 3.86
CA MET A 1 -15.54 10.87 3.45
C MET A 1 -15.23 10.80 1.97
N LYS A 2 -15.12 11.93 1.32
CA LYS A 2 -14.78 11.98 -0.09
C LYS A 2 -13.33 12.39 -0.28
N VAL A 3 -12.68 11.77 -1.28
CA VAL A 3 -11.36 12.19 -1.71
C VAL A 3 -11.53 13.45 -2.57
N THR A 4 -10.63 14.41 -2.39
CA THR A 4 -10.59 15.62 -3.18
C THR A 4 -9.28 15.68 -3.95
N ALA A 5 -9.22 16.52 -4.97
CA ALA A 5 -7.98 16.74 -5.72
C ALA A 5 -6.86 17.20 -4.79
N GLU A 6 -7.19 18.05 -3.83
CA GLU A 6 -6.22 18.55 -2.85
C GLU A 6 -5.66 17.42 -1.98
N LYS A 7 -6.51 16.51 -1.48
CA LYS A 7 -6.07 15.37 -0.69
C LYS A 7 -5.20 14.42 -1.51
N ASN A 8 -5.62 14.17 -2.75
CA ASN A 8 -4.86 13.31 -3.66
C ASN A 8 -3.46 13.88 -3.90
N GLU A 9 -3.36 15.18 -4.15
CA GLU A 9 -2.10 15.85 -4.39
C GLU A 9 -1.21 15.84 -3.14
N LYS A 10 -1.79 16.06 -1.98
CA LYS A 10 -1.05 16.04 -0.72
C LYS A 10 -0.40 14.68 -0.49
N VAL A 11 -1.15 13.61 -0.69
CA VAL A 11 -0.61 12.25 -0.54
C VAL A 11 0.46 11.97 -1.60
N ALA A 12 0.22 12.41 -2.83
CA ALA A 12 1.16 12.21 -3.93
C ALA A 12 2.54 12.79 -3.62
N ASN A 13 2.59 13.89 -2.88
CA ASN A 13 3.83 14.59 -2.54
C ASN A 13 4.50 14.09 -1.26
N MET A 14 3.88 13.16 -0.54
CA MET A 14 4.50 12.58 0.65
C MET A 14 5.64 11.65 0.28
N ILE A 15 6.67 11.63 1.10
CA ILE A 15 7.85 10.78 0.86
C ILE A 15 7.58 9.37 1.42
N PHE A 16 7.71 8.37 0.57
CA PHE A 16 7.46 6.98 0.98
C PHE A 16 8.36 6.57 2.16
N ALA A 17 9.64 6.93 2.11
CA ALA A 17 10.59 6.59 3.18
C ALA A 17 10.20 7.17 4.55
N SER A 18 9.39 8.25 4.56
CA SER A 18 8.91 8.85 5.82
C SER A 18 7.72 8.09 6.38
N ILE A 19 6.96 7.43 5.53
CA ILE A 19 5.77 6.67 5.94
C ILE A 19 6.11 5.21 6.28
N TYR A 20 7.12 4.66 5.61
CA TYR A 20 7.54 3.28 5.80
C TYR A 20 7.77 2.91 7.29
N PRO A 21 8.49 3.74 8.09
CA PRO A 21 8.67 3.39 9.50
C PRO A 21 7.38 3.36 10.31
N LEU A 22 6.38 4.15 9.92
CA LEU A 22 5.09 4.15 10.61
C LEU A 22 4.36 2.83 10.39
N TYR A 23 4.40 2.30 9.18
CA TYR A 23 3.85 0.98 8.87
C TYR A 23 4.60 -0.11 9.64
N TRP A 24 5.93 -0.04 9.61
CA TRP A 24 6.76 -1.05 10.29
C TRP A 24 6.53 -1.05 11.79
N ASN A 25 6.48 0.12 12.42
CA ASN A 25 6.25 0.22 13.86
C ASN A 25 4.94 -0.44 14.26
N ARG A 26 3.90 -0.25 13.46
CA ARG A 26 2.60 -0.87 13.70
C ARG A 26 2.69 -2.39 13.60
N LEU A 27 3.33 -2.88 12.55
CA LEU A 27 3.45 -4.32 12.29
C LEU A 27 4.31 -5.00 13.35
N GLU A 28 5.40 -4.35 13.76
CA GLU A 28 6.28 -4.88 14.79
C GLU A 28 5.54 -5.06 16.11
N LYS A 29 4.68 -4.10 16.47
CA LYS A 29 3.87 -4.20 17.69
C LYS A 29 2.93 -5.40 17.68
N HIS A 30 2.51 -5.83 16.50
CA HIS A 30 1.58 -6.94 16.35
C HIS A 30 2.30 -8.27 16.04
N GLY A 31 3.62 -8.29 16.18
CA GLY A 31 4.39 -9.53 16.03
C GLY A 31 4.64 -9.96 14.60
N ARG A 32 4.42 -9.08 13.62
CA ARG A 32 4.70 -9.42 12.22
C ARG A 32 6.17 -9.15 11.89
N THR A 33 6.68 -9.88 10.91
CA THR A 33 8.08 -9.75 10.51
C THR A 33 8.24 -8.74 9.38
N ARG A 34 9.45 -8.21 9.24
CA ARG A 34 9.78 -7.32 8.13
C ARG A 34 9.66 -8.04 6.79
N GLU A 35 9.98 -9.34 6.76
CA GLU A 35 9.83 -10.15 5.56
C GLU A 35 8.38 -10.22 5.10
N GLU A 36 7.44 -10.39 6.04
CA GLU A 36 6.02 -10.40 5.73
C GLU A 36 5.57 -9.04 5.18
N PHE A 37 6.06 -7.96 5.80
CA PHE A 37 5.78 -6.60 5.37
C PHE A 37 6.25 -6.38 3.93
N HIS A 38 7.49 -6.74 3.64
CA HIS A 38 8.05 -6.59 2.29
C HIS A 38 7.36 -7.49 1.28
N GLN A 39 6.95 -8.69 1.70
CA GLN A 39 6.22 -9.60 0.82
C GLN A 39 4.92 -8.96 0.33
N VAL A 40 4.19 -8.30 1.23
CA VAL A 40 2.95 -7.63 0.88
C VAL A 40 3.20 -6.49 -0.10
N ILE A 41 4.20 -5.65 0.18
CA ILE A 41 4.55 -4.53 -0.71
C ILE A 41 4.97 -5.04 -2.09
N LYS A 42 5.82 -6.06 -2.14
CA LYS A 42 6.34 -6.60 -3.40
C LYS A 42 5.21 -7.22 -4.23
N TRP A 43 4.30 -7.93 -3.58
CA TRP A 43 3.13 -8.47 -4.27
C TRP A 43 2.29 -7.36 -4.89
N PHE A 44 2.04 -6.31 -4.12
CA PHE A 44 1.16 -5.21 -4.56
C PHE A 44 1.78 -4.39 -5.68
N THR A 45 3.07 -4.10 -5.60
CA THR A 45 3.74 -3.14 -6.48
C THR A 45 4.54 -3.77 -7.61
N GLY A 46 4.83 -5.06 -7.52
CA GLY A 46 5.69 -5.73 -8.50
C GLY A 46 7.18 -5.44 -8.31
N PHE A 47 7.57 -4.71 -7.27
CA PHE A 47 8.98 -4.44 -6.99
C PHE A 47 9.67 -5.68 -6.43
N ASP A 48 10.96 -5.85 -6.75
CA ASP A 48 11.80 -6.79 -6.02
C ASP A 48 12.43 -6.06 -4.82
N GLU A 49 13.18 -6.80 -4.01
CA GLU A 49 13.77 -6.24 -2.80
C GLU A 49 14.74 -5.09 -3.10
N ASP A 50 15.60 -5.25 -4.12
CA ASP A 50 16.57 -4.24 -4.49
C ASP A 50 15.90 -2.95 -4.93
N LYS A 51 14.84 -3.07 -5.74
CA LYS A 51 14.08 -1.90 -6.20
C LYS A 51 13.42 -1.19 -5.04
N LEU A 52 12.79 -1.94 -4.14
CA LEU A 52 12.15 -1.37 -2.97
C LEU A 52 13.16 -0.59 -2.11
N GLN A 53 14.31 -1.20 -1.82
CA GLN A 53 15.35 -0.56 -1.03
C GLN A 53 15.87 0.71 -1.71
N ARG A 54 16.02 0.68 -3.02
CA ARG A 54 16.49 1.84 -3.79
C ARG A 54 15.50 2.99 -3.71
N LEU A 55 14.20 2.71 -3.84
CA LEU A 55 13.17 3.73 -3.75
C LEU A 55 13.11 4.36 -2.36
N ILE A 56 13.34 3.55 -1.32
CA ILE A 56 13.42 4.07 0.05
C ILE A 56 14.65 4.97 0.19
N ALA A 57 15.81 4.51 -0.27
CA ALA A 57 17.07 5.27 -0.18
C ALA A 57 17.00 6.58 -0.94
N ASP A 58 16.32 6.60 -2.08
CA ASP A 58 16.18 7.78 -2.93
C ASP A 58 15.12 8.75 -2.42
N LYS A 59 14.40 8.39 -1.36
CA LYS A 59 13.36 9.22 -0.74
C LYS A 59 12.31 9.69 -1.74
N VAL A 60 11.85 8.78 -2.61
CA VAL A 60 10.86 9.12 -3.63
C VAL A 60 9.51 9.47 -3.01
N THR A 61 8.74 10.29 -3.74
CA THR A 61 7.36 10.58 -3.34
C THR A 61 6.46 9.39 -3.67
N PHE A 62 5.25 9.37 -3.10
CA PHE A 62 4.27 8.35 -3.48
C PHE A 62 3.94 8.43 -4.96
N ARG A 63 3.94 9.63 -5.55
CA ARG A 63 3.74 9.79 -6.99
C ARG A 63 4.75 8.96 -7.77
N THR A 64 6.03 9.15 -7.48
CA THR A 64 7.10 8.40 -8.16
C THR A 64 7.02 6.92 -7.84
N PHE A 65 6.76 6.59 -6.58
CA PHE A 65 6.64 5.20 -6.13
C PHE A 65 5.60 4.45 -6.95
N PHE A 66 4.39 5.02 -7.08
CA PHE A 66 3.32 4.35 -7.82
C PHE A 66 3.48 4.46 -9.33
N GLU A 67 4.16 5.49 -9.84
CA GLU A 67 4.48 5.56 -11.27
C GLU A 67 5.42 4.43 -11.69
N LYS A 68 6.33 4.03 -10.82
CA LYS A 68 7.27 2.96 -11.08
C LYS A 68 6.72 1.57 -10.78
N ALA A 69 5.60 1.50 -10.08
CA ALA A 69 5.00 0.24 -9.69
C ALA A 69 4.22 -0.38 -10.83
N LYS A 70 4.26 -1.72 -10.85
CA LYS A 70 3.37 -2.50 -11.69
C LYS A 70 2.35 -3.14 -10.76
N ILE A 71 1.23 -2.45 -10.58
CA ILE A 71 0.21 -2.86 -9.62
C ILE A 71 -0.33 -4.24 -9.99
N HIS A 72 -0.44 -5.12 -9.00
CA HIS A 72 -0.90 -6.49 -9.20
C HIS A 72 -2.29 -6.48 -9.84
N PRO A 73 -2.55 -7.38 -10.82
CA PRO A 73 -3.86 -7.44 -11.49
C PRO A 73 -5.03 -7.64 -10.54
N ASN A 74 -4.81 -8.29 -9.40
CA ASN A 74 -5.86 -8.54 -8.43
C ASN A 74 -6.00 -7.45 -7.36
N ALA A 75 -5.30 -6.33 -7.52
CA ALA A 75 -5.40 -5.23 -6.56
C ALA A 75 -6.83 -4.69 -6.43
N HIS A 76 -7.64 -4.80 -7.50
CA HIS A 76 -9.05 -4.39 -7.46
C HIS A 76 -9.87 -5.19 -6.45
N MET A 77 -9.37 -6.34 -6.02
CA MET A 77 -10.02 -7.17 -5.00
C MET A 77 -9.77 -6.65 -3.59
N ILE A 78 -8.89 -5.66 -3.43
CA ILE A 78 -8.66 -5.00 -2.14
C ILE A 78 -9.78 -3.99 -1.93
N LYS A 79 -10.74 -4.35 -1.08
CA LYS A 79 -11.96 -3.57 -0.86
C LYS A 79 -12.17 -3.31 0.62
N GLY A 80 -13.15 -2.47 0.93
CA GLY A 80 -13.55 -2.21 2.28
C GLY A 80 -13.10 -0.83 2.75
N VAL A 81 -13.27 -0.59 4.06
CA VAL A 81 -13.01 0.71 4.65
C VAL A 81 -11.65 0.72 5.32
N VAL A 82 -10.88 1.78 5.07
CA VAL A 82 -9.64 2.05 5.77
C VAL A 82 -9.52 3.56 5.96
N CYS A 83 -9.21 4.00 7.17
CA CYS A 83 -9.09 5.43 7.53
C CYS A 83 -10.32 6.25 7.14
N GLY A 84 -11.52 5.65 7.24
CA GLY A 84 -12.76 6.34 6.93
C GLY A 84 -13.14 6.39 5.45
N TYR A 85 -12.33 5.79 4.58
CA TYR A 85 -12.61 5.76 3.14
C TYR A 85 -12.97 4.35 2.71
N ARG A 86 -14.03 4.23 1.90
CA ARG A 86 -14.36 2.96 1.26
C ARG A 86 -13.60 2.92 -0.07
N ILE A 87 -12.67 1.99 -0.17
CA ILE A 87 -11.72 1.93 -1.29
C ILE A 87 -12.43 1.86 -2.65
N GLU A 88 -13.46 1.01 -2.77
CA GLU A 88 -14.15 0.80 -4.04
C GLU A 88 -14.99 2.01 -4.48
N GLU A 89 -15.18 3.00 -3.59
CA GLU A 89 -15.90 4.23 -3.91
C GLU A 89 -14.97 5.38 -4.30
N ILE A 90 -13.66 5.19 -4.25
CA ILE A 90 -12.72 6.23 -4.65
C ILE A 90 -12.73 6.32 -6.17
N GLU A 91 -12.91 7.55 -6.69
CA GLU A 91 -13.03 7.81 -8.12
C GLU A 91 -11.73 7.55 -8.87
N ASP A 92 -11.84 7.14 -10.14
CA ASP A 92 -10.67 6.80 -10.97
C ASP A 92 -9.71 7.97 -11.14
N GLU A 93 -10.19 9.20 -11.14
CA GLU A 93 -9.32 10.38 -11.25
C GLU A 93 -8.38 10.51 -10.04
N PHE A 94 -8.71 9.83 -8.93
CA PHE A 94 -7.88 9.82 -7.72
C PHE A 94 -7.22 8.46 -7.52
N ASP A 95 -6.79 7.84 -8.59
CA ASP A 95 -6.22 6.50 -8.55
C ASP A 95 -5.00 6.40 -7.64
N LEU A 96 -4.15 7.42 -7.60
CA LEU A 96 -2.99 7.42 -6.70
C LEU A 96 -3.44 7.30 -5.25
N TYR A 97 -4.44 8.09 -4.86
CA TYR A 97 -5.00 8.03 -3.51
C TYR A 97 -5.59 6.65 -3.23
N ARG A 98 -6.30 6.09 -4.21
CA ARG A 98 -6.87 4.74 -4.10
C ARG A 98 -5.78 3.70 -3.88
N GLN A 99 -4.66 3.78 -4.59
CA GLN A 99 -3.56 2.84 -4.42
C GLN A 99 -2.93 2.97 -3.02
N CYS A 100 -2.80 4.19 -2.51
CA CYS A 100 -2.33 4.40 -1.15
C CYS A 100 -3.24 3.73 -0.14
N ARG A 101 -4.55 3.86 -0.31
CA ARG A 101 -5.52 3.26 0.61
C ARG A 101 -5.54 1.74 0.50
N ARG A 102 -5.36 1.21 -0.71
CA ARG A 102 -5.21 -0.24 -0.90
C ARG A 102 -4.00 -0.77 -0.14
N MET A 103 -2.87 -0.09 -0.24
CA MET A 103 -1.68 -0.49 0.48
C MET A 103 -1.90 -0.44 1.99
N GLU A 104 -2.53 0.62 2.49
CA GLU A 104 -2.87 0.73 3.91
C GLU A 104 -3.79 -0.41 4.35
N LYS A 105 -4.72 -0.82 3.51
CA LYS A 105 -5.62 -1.92 3.83
C LYS A 105 -4.85 -3.23 3.99
N LEU A 106 -3.88 -3.48 3.11
CA LEU A 106 -3.02 -4.66 3.23
C LEU A 106 -2.22 -4.64 4.53
N ILE A 107 -1.66 -3.48 4.88
CA ILE A 107 -0.92 -3.30 6.13
C ILE A 107 -1.85 -3.52 7.34
N ASP A 108 -3.06 -2.99 7.28
CA ASP A 108 -4.05 -3.14 8.32
C ASP A 108 -4.41 -4.61 8.54
N GLU A 109 -4.64 -5.35 7.46
CA GLU A 109 -4.95 -6.77 7.53
C GLU A 109 -3.78 -7.57 8.12
N LEU A 110 -2.56 -7.22 7.74
CA LEU A 110 -1.37 -7.86 8.26
C LEU A 110 -1.23 -7.59 9.77
N ALA A 111 -1.45 -6.35 10.20
CA ALA A 111 -1.40 -5.98 11.61
C ALA A 111 -2.45 -6.71 12.44
N LYS A 112 -3.62 -6.96 11.85
CA LYS A 112 -4.72 -7.66 12.53
C LYS A 112 -4.55 -9.18 12.58
N GLY A 113 -3.46 -9.70 12.05
CA GLY A 113 -3.15 -11.12 12.14
C GLY A 113 -3.77 -11.98 11.04
N ARG A 114 -4.25 -11.37 9.97
CA ARG A 114 -4.82 -12.11 8.85
C ARG A 114 -3.72 -12.97 8.20
N LYS A 115 -4.11 -14.15 7.72
CA LYS A 115 -3.16 -15.05 7.06
C LYS A 115 -2.66 -14.45 5.75
N MET A 116 -1.36 -14.60 5.48
CA MET A 116 -0.74 -14.05 4.29
C MET A 116 -1.47 -14.47 3.00
N GLU A 117 -1.87 -15.73 2.90
CA GLU A 117 -2.57 -16.25 1.72
C GLU A 117 -3.90 -15.55 1.45
N LYS A 118 -4.51 -14.96 2.49
CA LYS A 118 -5.76 -14.20 2.35
C LYS A 118 -5.51 -12.73 2.07
N ILE A 119 -4.40 -12.20 2.58
CA ILE A 119 -4.00 -10.82 2.33
C ILE A 119 -3.62 -10.66 0.86
N LEU A 120 -2.79 -11.59 0.38
CA LEU A 120 -2.39 -11.61 -1.02
C LEU A 120 -3.54 -12.24 -1.82
N ARG A 121 -4.29 -11.42 -2.50
CA ARG A 121 -5.47 -11.89 -3.24
C ARG A 121 -5.05 -12.53 -4.56
N GLU A 122 -4.26 -13.60 -4.41
CA GLU A 122 -3.86 -14.39 -5.55
C GLU A 122 -5.02 -15.28 -5.99
N GLU A 123 -5.21 -15.34 -7.30
CA GLU A 123 -6.25 -16.18 -7.84
C GLU A 123 -5.89 -17.64 -7.69
N LYS A 124 -6.77 -18.38 -7.03
CA LYS A 124 -6.62 -19.83 -6.88
C LYS A 124 -7.65 -20.53 -7.76
N LYS A 125 -7.18 -21.44 -8.51
CA LYS A 125 -8.07 -22.28 -9.32
C LYS A 125 -8.51 -23.50 -8.54
#